data_17c6019ea1b275514e40a6edf7b374d9
#
_entry.id   17c6019ea1b275514e40a6edf7b374d9
#
_cell.length_a   1.000
_cell.length_b   1.000
_cell.length_c   1.000
_cell.angle_alpha   90.00
_cell.angle_beta   90.00
_cell.angle_gamma   90.00
#
_symmetry.space_group_name_H-M   'P 1'
#
loop_
_entity.id
_entity.type
_entity.pdbx_description
1 polymer ?
#
loop_
_entity_poly.entity_id
_entity_poly.type
_entity_poly.pdbx_seq_one_letter_code
_entity_poly.pdbx_strand_id
1 'polypeptide(L)'
;MFTRRPYTHWDARFLVLLVVLSFGLRLPVSAFGGKKKTADAPPAKAPAAIDYSNIVWPNPPAIARIKYQAFYAAEKISQVDTPKTKKQGWMDRLAGTQPASENTKVLFQLAEPYGMAVDSKNNLYVADQKVGAIFVFNTETRDVELIKNKTHGHFVRIIGLAMDDNDRLFVSDPGLRHVLVFNAKHEPEDVITDGLVEPGGLAIDTENRLLYVADVDQDQVLVYDADSLKLKRRIGTGGHKHELTTPGDFARPAGLAVDQEGNLYVADALNNRIEIFDGDGKFISMFGKAGDGPGYFARPKGVAIDGDDHIWVVDGMQDRVQVFNHDAQLLISFGGHGLLPGQFQGLVGILIDKANRVFTSEIFPGRVQQFRYVTDAEADQLRKEKDSSREKKVGALEPVPASAPTVQAKASK
;
A
#
# COMPACT_ATOMS: atom_id res chain seq x y z
N MET A 1 58.18 -19.71 1.95
CA MET A 1 59.20 -18.65 1.92
C MET A 1 58.71 -17.56 0.97
N PHE A 2 57.87 -16.62 1.44
CA PHE A 2 57.64 -15.33 0.81
C PHE A 2 57.09 -14.37 1.87
N THR A 3 57.73 -13.26 1.96
CA THR A 3 57.82 -12.26 3.00
C THR A 3 56.60 -11.34 3.05
N ARG A 4 56.14 -11.03 4.29
CA ARG A 4 55.23 -9.94 4.62
C ARG A 4 55.88 -8.58 4.41
N ARG A 5 55.18 -7.61 3.82
CA ARG A 5 55.51 -6.18 3.93
C ARG A 5 54.46 -5.47 4.76
N PRO A 6 54.82 -4.54 5.64
CA PRO A 6 53.93 -3.79 6.49
C PRO A 6 53.43 -2.52 5.77
N TYR A 7 52.18 -2.16 6.02
CA TYR A 7 51.63 -0.84 5.62
C TYR A 7 51.86 0.16 6.75
N THR A 8 52.49 1.26 6.39
CA THR A 8 52.85 2.41 7.22
C THR A 8 51.67 3.34 7.42
N HIS A 9 51.53 3.84 8.67
CA HIS A 9 50.67 4.91 9.10
C HIS A 9 50.92 6.21 8.31
N TRP A 10 49.82 6.91 7.97
CA TRP A 10 49.85 8.33 7.63
C TRP A 10 49.00 9.09 8.64
N ASP A 11 49.68 9.84 9.51
CA ASP A 11 49.13 10.95 10.30
C ASP A 11 49.07 12.18 9.39
N ALA A 12 47.92 12.83 9.33
CA ALA A 12 47.80 14.18 8.79
C ALA A 12 46.86 15.00 9.69
N ARG A 13 47.47 15.71 10.64
CA ARG A 13 46.85 16.80 11.40
C ARG A 13 46.82 18.04 10.51
N PHE A 14 45.60 18.49 10.10
CA PHE A 14 45.41 19.83 9.59
C PHE A 14 44.79 20.73 10.66
N LEU A 15 45.61 21.62 11.16
CA LEU A 15 45.23 22.71 12.06
C LEU A 15 44.78 23.89 11.21
N VAL A 16 43.50 24.25 11.24
CA VAL A 16 43.01 25.50 10.62
C VAL A 16 42.88 26.55 11.70
N LEU A 17 43.73 27.54 11.63
CA LEU A 17 43.76 28.74 12.48
C LEU A 17 42.74 29.76 11.90
N LEU A 18 41.68 30.05 12.60
CA LEU A 18 40.69 31.10 12.24
C LEU A 18 41.03 32.36 13.04
N VAL A 19 41.56 33.36 12.34
CA VAL A 19 41.83 34.70 12.88
C VAL A 19 40.52 35.50 12.83
N VAL A 20 39.98 35.83 13.99
CA VAL A 20 38.83 36.74 14.13
C VAL A 20 39.37 38.16 14.28
N LEU A 21 39.17 38.99 13.25
CA LEU A 21 39.38 40.45 13.30
C LEU A 21 38.12 41.10 13.87
N SER A 22 38.20 41.60 15.07
CA SER A 22 37.18 42.42 15.72
C SER A 22 37.30 43.87 15.27
N PHE A 23 36.35 44.33 14.42
CA PHE A 23 36.14 45.77 14.20
C PHE A 23 34.93 46.21 15.02
N GLY A 24 35.19 47.00 16.01
CA GLY A 24 34.17 47.66 16.82
C GLY A 24 33.60 48.88 16.10
N LEU A 25 32.33 48.86 15.73
CA LEU A 25 31.53 50.02 15.40
C LEU A 25 30.44 50.20 16.47
N ARG A 26 30.56 51.22 17.29
CA ARG A 26 29.50 51.71 18.18
C ARG A 26 28.54 52.56 17.37
N LEU A 27 27.27 52.14 17.28
CA LEU A 27 26.16 52.99 16.83
C LEU A 27 25.30 53.40 18.03
N PRO A 28 24.73 54.58 18.06
CA PRO A 28 24.02 55.09 19.22
C PRO A 28 22.62 54.45 19.36
N VAL A 29 22.27 54.10 20.59
CA VAL A 29 20.94 53.65 20.99
C VAL A 29 20.03 54.87 21.04
N SER A 30 19.09 54.98 20.11
CA SER A 30 17.95 55.86 20.25
C SER A 30 16.75 55.05 20.76
N ALA A 31 16.38 55.34 22.01
CA ALA A 31 15.15 54.85 22.60
C ALA A 31 13.95 55.55 21.94
N PHE A 32 13.09 54.77 21.28
CA PHE A 32 11.73 55.22 20.99
C PHE A 32 10.77 54.09 21.38
N GLY A 33 10.10 54.32 22.49
CA GLY A 33 8.97 53.53 22.91
C GLY A 33 7.75 53.81 22.03
N GLY A 34 7.27 52.77 21.37
CA GLY A 34 5.99 52.75 20.70
C GLY A 34 5.46 51.36 20.67
N LYS A 35 4.57 51.01 21.62
CA LYS A 35 3.77 49.78 21.51
C LYS A 35 2.87 49.88 20.29
N LYS A 36 3.32 49.37 19.14
CA LYS A 36 2.40 49.01 18.06
C LYS A 36 1.71 47.75 18.47
N LYS A 37 0.39 47.80 18.68
CA LYS A 37 -0.49 46.61 18.66
C LYS A 37 -0.32 46.03 17.27
N THR A 38 0.38 44.90 17.18
CA THR A 38 0.28 44.05 16.01
C THR A 38 -1.16 43.53 15.93
N ALA A 39 -1.88 43.97 14.91
CA ALA A 39 -3.18 43.39 14.59
C ALA A 39 -2.95 41.88 14.39
N ASP A 40 -3.75 41.06 15.09
CA ASP A 40 -3.74 39.63 14.90
C ASP A 40 -3.95 39.35 13.40
N ALA A 41 -2.96 38.70 12.78
CA ALA A 41 -3.11 38.22 11.43
C ALA A 41 -4.29 37.23 11.42
N PRO A 42 -5.18 37.30 10.42
CA PRO A 42 -6.27 36.34 10.33
C PRO A 42 -5.71 34.95 10.33
N PRO A 43 -6.38 33.95 10.98
CA PRO A 43 -5.91 32.60 11.03
C PRO A 43 -5.67 32.08 9.61
N ALA A 44 -4.51 31.49 9.37
CA ALA A 44 -4.15 30.93 8.08
C ALA A 44 -5.27 29.97 7.65
N LYS A 45 -5.80 30.21 6.46
CA LYS A 45 -6.85 29.38 5.89
C LYS A 45 -6.33 27.94 5.84
N ALA A 46 -7.09 26.98 6.40
CA ALA A 46 -6.73 25.57 6.30
C ALA A 46 -6.43 25.22 4.83
N PRO A 47 -5.37 24.46 4.54
CA PRO A 47 -5.07 24.07 3.19
C PRO A 47 -6.29 23.38 2.59
N ALA A 48 -6.64 23.75 1.35
CA ALA A 48 -7.76 23.13 0.64
C ALA A 48 -7.53 21.63 0.56
N ALA A 49 -8.56 20.83 0.80
CA ALA A 49 -8.50 19.39 0.62
C ALA A 49 -8.06 19.09 -0.82
N ILE A 50 -7.09 18.19 -0.99
CA ILE A 50 -6.61 17.80 -2.32
C ILE A 50 -7.75 17.05 -3.01
N ASP A 51 -8.11 17.50 -4.21
CA ASP A 51 -9.11 16.83 -5.04
C ASP A 51 -8.45 15.71 -5.87
N TYR A 52 -8.77 14.48 -5.55
CA TYR A 52 -8.27 13.29 -6.24
C TYR A 52 -9.23 12.75 -7.31
N SER A 53 -10.36 13.40 -7.54
CA SER A 53 -11.45 12.91 -8.41
C SER A 53 -11.03 12.64 -9.87
N ASN A 54 -9.97 13.31 -10.31
CA ASN A 54 -9.41 13.18 -11.66
C ASN A 54 -8.34 12.09 -11.81
N ILE A 55 -7.96 11.42 -10.72
CA ILE A 55 -6.96 10.35 -10.75
C ILE A 55 -7.68 9.02 -10.96
N VAL A 56 -7.81 8.62 -12.23
CA VAL A 56 -8.61 7.47 -12.64
C VAL A 56 -7.94 6.69 -13.77
N TRP A 57 -8.25 5.40 -13.88
CA TRP A 57 -7.78 4.50 -14.95
C TRP A 57 -8.95 3.69 -15.53
N PRO A 58 -9.01 3.53 -16.86
CA PRO A 58 -8.28 4.31 -17.86
C PRO A 58 -8.68 5.80 -17.79
N ASN A 59 -7.84 6.65 -18.39
CA ASN A 59 -8.11 8.09 -18.46
C ASN A 59 -9.32 8.38 -19.38
N PRO A 60 -10.06 9.48 -19.14
CA PRO A 60 -11.08 9.95 -20.05
C PRO A 60 -10.52 10.10 -21.49
N PRO A 61 -11.34 9.82 -22.54
CA PRO A 61 -12.79 9.67 -22.52
C PRO A 61 -13.31 8.26 -22.18
N ALA A 62 -12.44 7.29 -21.89
CA ALA A 62 -12.87 5.95 -21.49
C ALA A 62 -13.66 5.99 -20.15
N ILE A 63 -14.43 4.94 -19.88
CA ILE A 63 -15.07 4.78 -18.58
C ILE A 63 -14.02 4.36 -17.58
N ALA A 64 -13.87 5.13 -16.51
CA ALA A 64 -12.94 4.82 -15.44
C ALA A 64 -13.35 3.54 -14.71
N ARG A 65 -12.41 2.61 -14.57
CA ARG A 65 -12.60 1.34 -13.87
C ARG A 65 -11.93 1.36 -12.48
N ILE A 66 -10.91 2.18 -12.32
CA ILE A 66 -10.16 2.34 -11.08
C ILE A 66 -10.12 3.83 -10.75
N LYS A 67 -10.47 4.18 -9.51
CA LYS A 67 -10.48 5.55 -9.02
C LYS A 67 -9.63 5.64 -7.76
N TYR A 68 -8.66 6.55 -7.75
CA TYR A 68 -7.91 6.86 -6.54
C TYR A 68 -8.81 7.51 -5.48
N GLN A 69 -8.65 7.13 -4.22
CA GLN A 69 -9.47 7.69 -3.14
C GLN A 69 -8.64 8.38 -2.07
N ALA A 70 -7.59 7.71 -1.57
CA ALA A 70 -6.87 8.20 -0.41
C ALA A 70 -5.54 7.47 -0.21
N PHE A 71 -4.79 7.88 0.82
CA PHE A 71 -3.68 7.11 1.35
C PHE A 71 -3.66 7.14 2.88
N TYR A 72 -2.98 6.16 3.48
CA TYR A 72 -2.75 6.02 4.91
C TYR A 72 -1.25 5.94 5.14
N ALA A 73 -0.73 6.75 6.07
CA ALA A 73 0.70 6.74 6.39
C ALA A 73 0.98 6.96 7.88
N ALA A 74 0.13 7.73 8.58
CA ALA A 74 0.34 8.11 9.98
C ALA A 74 -0.99 8.44 10.68
N GLU A 75 -0.94 8.59 11.99
CA GLU A 75 -2.05 9.19 12.76
C GLU A 75 -2.42 10.57 12.19
N LYS A 76 -3.71 10.86 12.15
CA LYS A 76 -4.20 12.19 11.80
C LYS A 76 -3.74 13.19 12.85
N ILE A 77 -2.95 14.19 12.45
CA ILE A 77 -2.63 15.32 13.30
C ILE A 77 -3.87 16.20 13.37
N SER A 78 -4.62 16.15 14.49
CA SER A 78 -5.62 17.18 14.74
C SER A 78 -4.90 18.49 15.05
N GLN A 79 -5.31 19.61 14.44
CA GLN A 79 -4.72 20.93 14.71
C GLN A 79 -4.87 21.40 16.17
N VAL A 80 -5.68 20.69 16.97
CA VAL A 80 -5.90 20.94 18.40
C VAL A 80 -4.72 20.44 19.24
N ASP A 81 -3.90 19.53 18.73
CA ASP A 81 -2.77 18.93 19.44
C ASP A 81 -1.43 19.63 19.20
N THR A 82 -1.41 20.85 18.65
CA THR A 82 -0.18 21.66 18.70
C THR A 82 0.19 21.91 20.15
N PRO A 83 1.38 21.48 20.60
CA PRO A 83 1.78 21.64 21.99
C PRO A 83 1.70 23.13 22.35
N LYS A 84 0.87 23.47 23.33
CA LYS A 84 0.93 24.80 23.92
C LYS A 84 2.31 24.91 24.52
N THR A 85 3.21 25.64 23.88
CA THR A 85 4.53 25.93 24.41
C THR A 85 4.34 26.60 25.77
N LYS A 86 4.73 25.91 26.84
CA LYS A 86 4.77 26.49 28.17
C LYS A 86 5.61 27.76 28.08
N LYS A 87 5.06 28.91 28.50
CA LYS A 87 5.83 30.15 28.50
C LYS A 87 7.11 29.94 29.31
N GLN A 88 8.24 30.03 28.64
CA GLN A 88 9.56 29.87 29.23
C GLN A 88 9.72 30.84 30.41
N GLY A 89 10.00 30.31 31.59
CA GLY A 89 10.29 31.14 32.76
C GLY A 89 11.49 32.05 32.51
N TRP A 90 11.58 33.17 33.22
CA TRP A 90 12.73 34.06 33.06
C TRP A 90 14.06 33.40 33.42
N MET A 91 14.06 32.43 34.36
CA MET A 91 15.23 31.63 34.75
C MET A 91 15.67 30.68 33.65
N ASP A 92 14.74 30.05 32.92
CA ASP A 92 15.05 29.13 31.81
C ASP A 92 15.70 29.87 30.65
N ARG A 93 15.32 31.14 30.42
CA ARG A 93 15.95 32.00 29.41
C ARG A 93 17.38 32.37 29.77
N LEU A 94 17.64 32.58 31.07
CA LEU A 94 18.99 32.90 31.54
C LEU A 94 19.94 31.68 31.47
N ALA A 95 19.42 30.48 31.65
CA ALA A 95 20.16 29.23 31.61
C ALA A 95 20.39 28.72 30.17
N GLY A 96 19.82 29.39 29.15
CA GLY A 96 19.94 28.94 27.76
C GLY A 96 19.30 27.58 27.45
N THR A 97 18.48 27.07 28.39
CA THR A 97 17.77 25.81 28.20
C THR A 97 16.64 26.02 27.20
N GLN A 98 16.62 25.23 26.13
CA GLN A 98 15.47 25.17 25.23
C GLN A 98 14.27 24.63 26.03
N PRO A 99 13.04 25.17 25.82
CA PRO A 99 11.87 24.64 26.50
C PRO A 99 11.76 23.15 26.16
N ALA A 100 11.83 22.30 27.16
CA ALA A 100 11.48 20.90 26.97
C ALA A 100 10.03 20.87 26.47
N SER A 101 9.81 20.39 25.27
CA SER A 101 8.49 20.14 24.73
C SER A 101 7.91 18.99 25.55
N GLU A 102 7.21 19.35 26.64
CA GLU A 102 6.37 18.38 27.35
C GLU A 102 5.29 17.94 26.36
N ASN A 103 5.27 16.65 26.02
CA ASN A 103 4.40 15.98 25.06
C ASN A 103 4.69 16.27 23.57
N THR A 104 5.87 15.87 23.13
CA THR A 104 5.96 15.44 21.73
C THR A 104 5.20 14.11 21.68
N LYS A 105 3.91 14.14 21.32
CA LYS A 105 3.16 12.94 21.00
C LYS A 105 3.97 12.27 19.88
N VAL A 106 4.55 11.10 20.17
CA VAL A 106 5.27 10.34 19.15
C VAL A 106 4.20 9.89 18.15
N LEU A 107 4.16 10.54 17.01
CA LEU A 107 3.28 10.15 15.91
C LEU A 107 3.83 8.84 15.35
N PHE A 108 3.06 7.80 15.46
CA PHE A 108 3.38 6.55 14.77
C PHE A 108 3.12 6.72 13.29
N GLN A 109 4.12 6.39 12.49
CA GLN A 109 4.06 6.44 11.04
C GLN A 109 4.46 5.09 10.47
N LEU A 110 3.78 4.67 9.38
CA LEU A 110 4.20 3.52 8.59
C LEU A 110 5.62 3.74 8.05
N ALA A 111 6.43 2.71 8.13
CA ALA A 111 7.82 2.73 7.70
C ALA A 111 8.12 1.67 6.64
N GLU A 112 7.69 0.42 6.88
CA GLU A 112 7.79 -0.70 5.94
C GLU A 112 6.51 -1.55 6.02
N PRO A 113 5.36 -1.05 5.50
CA PRO A 113 4.11 -1.79 5.48
C PRO A 113 4.16 -2.95 4.48
N TYR A 114 3.60 -4.09 4.87
CA TYR A 114 3.51 -5.30 4.06
C TYR A 114 2.07 -5.79 3.93
N GLY A 115 1.69 -6.81 4.69
CA GLY A 115 0.38 -7.44 4.66
C GLY A 115 -0.71 -6.53 5.20
N MET A 116 -1.90 -6.73 4.67
CA MET A 116 -3.09 -5.96 5.02
C MET A 116 -4.27 -6.89 5.22
N ALA A 117 -5.20 -6.50 6.08
CA ALA A 117 -6.50 -7.15 6.28
C ALA A 117 -7.56 -6.09 6.60
N VAL A 118 -8.84 -6.43 6.46
CA VAL A 118 -9.98 -5.57 6.83
C VAL A 118 -10.94 -6.36 7.70
N ASP A 119 -11.37 -5.77 8.82
CA ASP A 119 -12.37 -6.37 9.71
C ASP A 119 -13.81 -6.08 9.25
N SER A 120 -14.78 -6.68 9.96
CA SER A 120 -16.21 -6.49 9.69
C SER A 120 -16.71 -5.05 9.88
N LYS A 121 -15.93 -4.21 10.61
CA LYS A 121 -16.21 -2.79 10.86
C LYS A 121 -15.51 -1.86 9.86
N ASN A 122 -14.91 -2.42 8.81
CA ASN A 122 -14.13 -1.69 7.81
C ASN A 122 -12.86 -1.01 8.34
N ASN A 123 -12.27 -1.47 9.44
CA ASN A 123 -10.95 -1.01 9.85
C ASN A 123 -9.87 -1.73 8.99
N LEU A 124 -8.90 -0.96 8.53
CA LEU A 124 -7.77 -1.45 7.76
C LEU A 124 -6.60 -1.78 8.70
N TYR A 125 -6.19 -3.04 8.72
CA TYR A 125 -5.02 -3.53 9.44
C TYR A 125 -3.82 -3.56 8.51
N VAL A 126 -2.69 -3.06 8.97
CA VAL A 126 -1.45 -2.99 8.20
C VAL A 126 -0.28 -3.48 9.06
N ALA A 127 0.34 -4.57 8.67
CA ALA A 127 1.56 -5.06 9.31
C ALA A 127 2.74 -4.17 8.91
N ASP A 128 3.41 -3.55 9.87
CA ASP A 128 4.64 -2.79 9.61
C ASP A 128 5.84 -3.52 10.20
N GLN A 129 6.66 -4.06 9.32
CA GLN A 129 7.83 -4.87 9.68
C GLN A 129 8.87 -4.06 10.46
N LYS A 130 9.10 -2.80 10.09
CA LYS A 130 10.13 -1.96 10.69
C LYS A 130 9.71 -1.36 12.02
N VAL A 131 8.46 -0.96 12.14
CA VAL A 131 7.88 -0.50 13.42
C VAL A 131 7.68 -1.68 14.37
N GLY A 132 7.46 -2.90 13.85
CA GLY A 132 7.14 -4.10 14.63
C GLY A 132 5.77 -3.97 15.33
N ALA A 133 4.79 -3.43 14.62
CA ALA A 133 3.43 -3.25 15.08
C ALA A 133 2.44 -3.39 13.94
N ILE A 134 1.19 -3.69 14.26
CA ILE A 134 0.09 -3.65 13.31
C ILE A 134 -0.67 -2.36 13.54
N PHE A 135 -0.77 -1.55 12.50
CA PHE A 135 -1.59 -0.34 12.49
C PHE A 135 -3.03 -0.70 12.14
N VAL A 136 -3.97 -0.21 12.93
CA VAL A 136 -5.40 -0.38 12.70
C VAL A 136 -5.99 0.98 12.40
N PHE A 137 -6.27 1.24 11.13
CA PHE A 137 -6.85 2.50 10.66
C PHE A 137 -8.37 2.36 10.56
N ASN A 138 -9.10 3.20 11.25
CA ASN A 138 -10.49 3.40 10.93
C ASN A 138 -10.60 4.12 9.58
N THR A 139 -11.22 3.48 8.58
CA THR A 139 -11.22 4.02 7.21
C THR A 139 -12.13 5.25 7.04
N GLU A 140 -13.04 5.52 7.98
CA GLU A 140 -13.94 6.67 7.96
C GLU A 140 -13.38 7.85 8.76
N THR A 141 -13.07 7.63 10.06
CA THR A 141 -12.62 8.70 10.96
C THR A 141 -11.15 9.03 10.81
N ARG A 142 -10.36 8.10 10.26
CA ARG A 142 -8.89 8.16 10.14
C ARG A 142 -8.16 8.06 11.49
N ASP A 143 -8.84 7.59 12.52
CA ASP A 143 -8.21 7.26 13.78
C ASP A 143 -7.32 6.04 13.63
N VAL A 144 -6.26 5.96 14.43
CA VAL A 144 -5.26 4.89 14.36
C VAL A 144 -5.08 4.28 15.74
N GLU A 145 -5.23 2.97 15.79
CA GLU A 145 -4.85 2.14 16.93
C GLU A 145 -3.66 1.26 16.56
N LEU A 146 -2.94 0.76 17.55
CA LEU A 146 -1.77 -0.07 17.35
C LEU A 146 -1.85 -1.36 18.17
N ILE A 147 -1.72 -2.49 17.48
CA ILE A 147 -1.41 -3.77 18.12
C ILE A 147 0.11 -3.82 18.26
N LYS A 148 0.61 -3.55 19.47
CA LYS A 148 2.03 -3.31 19.73
C LYS A 148 2.75 -4.56 20.16
N ASN A 149 3.98 -4.68 19.76
CA ASN A 149 4.92 -5.67 20.28
C ASN A 149 5.04 -5.57 21.82
N LYS A 150 5.15 -6.68 22.51
CA LYS A 150 5.23 -6.86 23.98
C LYS A 150 3.99 -6.45 24.76
N THR A 151 3.05 -5.76 24.19
CA THR A 151 1.78 -5.39 24.83
C THR A 151 0.66 -6.36 24.45
N HIS A 152 0.55 -6.70 23.15
CA HIS A 152 -0.48 -7.55 22.60
C HIS A 152 0.08 -8.90 22.09
N GLY A 153 1.41 -9.04 21.95
CA GLY A 153 2.09 -10.23 21.48
C GLY A 153 3.60 -10.02 21.41
N HIS A 154 4.32 -11.00 20.88
CA HIS A 154 5.74 -10.86 20.61
C HIS A 154 5.96 -10.95 19.10
N PHE A 155 6.45 -9.88 18.50
CA PHE A 155 6.74 -9.77 17.07
C PHE A 155 8.23 -9.59 16.84
N VAL A 156 8.77 -10.25 15.83
CA VAL A 156 10.14 -10.06 15.34
C VAL A 156 10.14 -9.50 13.92
N ARG A 157 9.36 -10.11 13.03
CA ARG A 157 9.24 -9.67 11.64
C ARG A 157 7.89 -10.06 11.09
N ILE A 158 6.89 -9.21 11.27
CA ILE A 158 5.53 -9.47 10.76
C ILE A 158 5.42 -9.15 9.28
N ILE A 159 4.80 -10.06 8.51
CA ILE A 159 4.68 -9.95 7.05
C ILE A 159 3.22 -10.03 6.60
N GLY A 160 2.60 -11.20 6.71
CA GLY A 160 1.26 -11.47 6.22
C GLY A 160 0.20 -11.22 7.26
N LEU A 161 -0.95 -10.74 6.81
CA LEU A 161 -2.18 -10.65 7.60
C LEU A 161 -3.31 -11.35 6.85
N ALA A 162 -4.17 -12.05 7.58
CA ALA A 162 -5.46 -12.51 7.10
C ALA A 162 -6.51 -12.32 8.21
N MET A 163 -7.76 -12.08 7.84
CA MET A 163 -8.87 -11.89 8.77
C MET A 163 -10.00 -12.84 8.38
N ASP A 164 -10.56 -13.55 9.35
CA ASP A 164 -11.73 -14.38 9.10
C ASP A 164 -13.05 -13.63 9.35
N ASP A 165 -14.16 -14.30 9.12
CA ASP A 165 -15.52 -13.78 9.29
C ASP A 165 -15.94 -13.57 10.76
N ASN A 166 -15.15 -14.07 11.72
CA ASN A 166 -15.28 -13.84 13.15
C ASN A 166 -14.36 -12.72 13.66
N ASP A 167 -13.73 -11.95 12.76
CA ASP A 167 -12.72 -10.94 13.06
C ASP A 167 -11.50 -11.50 13.82
N ARG A 168 -11.17 -12.81 13.66
CA ARG A 168 -9.89 -13.33 14.13
C ARG A 168 -8.80 -12.92 13.15
N LEU A 169 -7.74 -12.35 13.69
CA LEU A 169 -6.60 -11.87 12.91
C LEU A 169 -5.46 -12.89 12.97
N PHE A 170 -5.03 -13.37 11.81
CA PHE A 170 -3.87 -14.23 11.62
C PHE A 170 -2.69 -13.38 11.17
N VAL A 171 -1.52 -13.56 11.83
CA VAL A 171 -0.32 -12.74 11.61
C VAL A 171 0.87 -13.66 11.42
N SER A 172 1.47 -13.68 10.23
CA SER A 172 2.71 -14.43 9.99
C SER A 172 3.93 -13.66 10.49
N ASP A 173 4.78 -14.36 11.24
CA ASP A 173 6.08 -13.86 11.70
C ASP A 173 7.20 -14.86 11.34
N PRO A 174 7.85 -14.69 10.17
CA PRO A 174 8.97 -15.55 9.79
C PRO A 174 10.17 -15.45 10.73
N GLY A 175 10.31 -14.35 11.48
CA GLY A 175 11.36 -14.22 12.48
C GLY A 175 11.20 -15.19 13.66
N LEU A 176 9.96 -15.57 13.94
CA LEU A 176 9.60 -16.56 14.98
C LEU A 176 9.11 -17.89 14.40
N ARG A 177 9.02 -18.01 13.08
CA ARG A 177 8.55 -19.21 12.36
C ARG A 177 7.16 -19.66 12.79
N HIS A 178 6.24 -18.70 12.92
CA HIS A 178 4.90 -18.97 13.39
C HIS A 178 3.84 -18.08 12.72
N VAL A 179 2.58 -18.45 12.88
CA VAL A 179 1.43 -17.58 12.67
C VAL A 179 0.73 -17.37 14.01
N LEU A 180 0.68 -16.12 14.46
CA LEU A 180 -0.10 -15.72 15.65
C LEU A 180 -1.57 -15.57 15.29
N VAL A 181 -2.45 -15.96 16.19
CA VAL A 181 -3.89 -15.80 16.08
C VAL A 181 -4.38 -14.88 17.19
N PHE A 182 -5.08 -13.81 16.81
CA PHE A 182 -5.71 -12.88 17.72
C PHE A 182 -7.23 -12.97 17.60
N ASN A 183 -7.93 -12.82 18.71
CA ASN A 183 -9.38 -12.67 18.73
C ASN A 183 -9.82 -11.25 18.29
N ALA A 184 -11.13 -11.04 18.13
CA ALA A 184 -11.71 -9.77 17.72
C ALA A 184 -11.45 -8.58 18.68
N LYS A 185 -10.85 -8.84 19.86
CA LYS A 185 -10.43 -7.81 20.83
C LYS A 185 -8.93 -7.53 20.76
N HIS A 186 -8.22 -8.08 19.79
CA HIS A 186 -6.77 -8.00 19.65
C HIS A 186 -5.99 -8.68 20.78
N GLU A 187 -6.61 -9.64 21.46
CA GLU A 187 -5.93 -10.45 22.47
C GLU A 187 -5.34 -11.70 21.78
N PRO A 188 -4.08 -12.09 22.06
CA PRO A 188 -3.51 -13.32 21.51
C PRO A 188 -4.30 -14.52 22.02
N GLU A 189 -4.71 -15.38 21.11
CA GLU A 189 -5.56 -16.54 21.38
C GLU A 189 -4.78 -17.85 21.19
N ASP A 190 -4.04 -17.95 20.08
CA ASP A 190 -3.31 -19.18 19.74
C ASP A 190 -2.10 -18.89 18.84
N VAL A 191 -1.33 -19.95 18.52
CA VAL A 191 -0.13 -19.89 17.70
C VAL A 191 0.03 -21.16 16.85
N ILE A 192 0.22 -20.99 15.55
CA ILE A 192 0.56 -22.08 14.63
C ILE A 192 2.08 -22.13 14.46
N THR A 193 2.69 -23.26 14.77
CA THR A 193 4.13 -23.50 14.57
C THR A 193 4.43 -24.73 13.73
N ASP A 194 3.44 -25.64 13.62
CA ASP A 194 3.62 -26.92 12.97
C ASP A 194 3.97 -26.77 11.48
N GLY A 195 5.13 -27.29 11.11
CA GLY A 195 5.61 -27.35 9.74
C GLY A 195 6.11 -26.04 9.14
N LEU A 196 6.09 -24.89 9.85
CA LEU A 196 6.49 -23.58 9.36
C LEU A 196 8.02 -23.35 9.47
N VAL A 197 8.61 -22.76 8.42
CA VAL A 197 10.02 -22.35 8.36
C VAL A 197 10.16 -20.84 8.09
N GLU A 198 9.58 -20.33 7.01
CA GLU A 198 9.55 -18.88 6.71
C GLU A 198 8.13 -18.48 6.26
N PRO A 199 7.14 -18.42 7.19
CA PRO A 199 5.77 -18.05 6.83
C PRO A 199 5.72 -16.59 6.33
N GLY A 200 5.16 -16.40 5.14
CA GLY A 200 5.03 -15.11 4.45
C GLY A 200 3.56 -14.70 4.28
N GLY A 201 3.10 -14.62 3.02
CA GLY A 201 1.73 -14.26 2.67
C GLY A 201 0.69 -15.23 3.25
N LEU A 202 -0.46 -14.67 3.63
CA LEU A 202 -1.60 -15.42 4.16
C LEU A 202 -2.82 -15.18 3.29
N ALA A 203 -3.66 -16.21 3.14
CA ALA A 203 -5.03 -16.08 2.65
C ALA A 203 -5.95 -16.99 3.47
N ILE A 204 -7.22 -16.62 3.56
CA ILE A 204 -8.21 -17.40 4.28
C ILE A 204 -9.45 -17.64 3.42
N ASP A 205 -9.84 -18.90 3.32
CA ASP A 205 -11.12 -19.31 2.79
C ASP A 205 -12.09 -19.45 3.97
N THR A 206 -12.98 -18.48 4.09
CA THR A 206 -13.91 -18.42 5.21
C THR A 206 -15.04 -19.44 5.08
N GLU A 207 -15.40 -19.85 3.87
CA GLU A 207 -16.44 -20.85 3.64
C GLU A 207 -15.97 -22.27 4.00
N ASN A 208 -14.79 -22.66 3.51
CA ASN A 208 -14.20 -23.98 3.76
C ASN A 208 -13.35 -24.02 5.02
N ARG A 209 -13.21 -22.91 5.76
CA ARG A 209 -12.42 -22.77 6.99
C ARG A 209 -10.97 -23.20 6.80
N LEU A 210 -10.32 -22.72 5.73
CA LEU A 210 -8.94 -23.03 5.41
C LEU A 210 -8.06 -21.79 5.49
N LEU A 211 -6.96 -21.88 6.23
CA LEU A 211 -5.90 -20.90 6.25
C LEU A 211 -4.74 -21.37 5.38
N TYR A 212 -4.40 -20.59 4.37
CA TYR A 212 -3.26 -20.83 3.49
C TYR A 212 -2.08 -19.96 3.94
N VAL A 213 -0.91 -20.55 4.05
CA VAL A 213 0.33 -19.91 4.47
C VAL A 213 1.41 -20.17 3.42
N ALA A 214 1.89 -19.14 2.74
CA ALA A 214 3.07 -19.27 1.87
C ALA A 214 4.30 -19.46 2.74
N ASP A 215 4.94 -20.59 2.70
CA ASP A 215 6.22 -20.83 3.34
C ASP A 215 7.34 -20.60 2.32
N VAL A 216 7.95 -19.44 2.43
CA VAL A 216 8.85 -18.90 1.41
C VAL A 216 10.16 -19.67 1.30
N ASP A 217 10.64 -20.24 2.40
CA ASP A 217 11.89 -21.03 2.41
C ASP A 217 11.66 -22.47 2.00
N GLN A 218 10.46 -23.01 2.24
CA GLN A 218 10.13 -24.38 1.80
C GLN A 218 9.66 -24.46 0.35
N ASP A 219 9.42 -23.33 -0.33
CA ASP A 219 8.82 -23.26 -1.66
C ASP A 219 7.47 -24.04 -1.72
N GLN A 220 6.64 -23.84 -0.69
CA GLN A 220 5.35 -24.52 -0.55
C GLN A 220 4.28 -23.57 0.00
N VAL A 221 3.02 -23.93 -0.18
CA VAL A 221 1.90 -23.37 0.57
C VAL A 221 1.38 -24.41 1.55
N LEU A 222 1.37 -24.08 2.83
CA LEU A 222 0.82 -24.92 3.89
C LEU A 222 -0.64 -24.56 4.11
N VAL A 223 -1.50 -25.56 4.22
CA VAL A 223 -2.94 -25.41 4.41
C VAL A 223 -3.34 -25.93 5.78
N TYR A 224 -3.87 -25.04 6.60
CA TYR A 224 -4.35 -25.36 7.95
C TYR A 224 -5.87 -25.29 7.99
N ASP A 225 -6.46 -26.09 8.87
CA ASP A 225 -7.83 -25.88 9.29
C ASP A 225 -7.89 -24.62 10.18
N ALA A 226 -8.68 -23.64 9.81
CA ALA A 226 -8.68 -22.33 10.47
C ALA A 226 -9.26 -22.37 11.89
N ASP A 227 -10.03 -23.39 12.25
CA ASP A 227 -10.64 -23.51 13.57
C ASP A 227 -9.77 -24.34 14.52
N SER A 228 -9.31 -25.51 14.07
CA SER A 228 -8.44 -26.37 14.89
C SER A 228 -6.96 -26.05 14.81
N LEU A 229 -6.57 -25.16 13.87
CA LEU A 229 -5.20 -24.70 13.59
C LEU A 229 -4.22 -25.84 13.22
N LYS A 230 -4.76 -27.00 12.80
CA LYS A 230 -3.96 -28.17 12.43
C LYS A 230 -3.61 -28.16 10.95
N LEU A 231 -2.38 -28.56 10.65
CA LEU A 231 -1.92 -28.75 9.27
C LEU A 231 -2.76 -29.84 8.59
N LYS A 232 -3.41 -29.52 7.48
CA LYS A 232 -4.20 -30.44 6.65
C LYS A 232 -3.39 -31.00 5.49
N ARG A 233 -2.69 -30.13 4.77
CA ARG A 233 -1.92 -30.51 3.58
C ARG A 233 -0.89 -29.47 3.20
N ARG A 234 -0.07 -29.81 2.23
CA ARG A 234 0.92 -28.94 1.58
C ARG A 234 0.63 -28.90 0.09
N ILE A 235 0.75 -27.74 -0.51
CA ILE A 235 0.66 -27.51 -1.96
C ILE A 235 2.06 -27.11 -2.44
N GLY A 236 2.50 -27.71 -3.52
CA GLY A 236 3.82 -27.52 -4.09
C GLY A 236 4.78 -28.68 -3.79
N THR A 237 5.77 -28.84 -4.69
CA THR A 237 6.73 -29.94 -4.66
C THR A 237 7.78 -29.76 -3.57
N GLY A 238 8.14 -28.50 -3.26
CA GLY A 238 9.24 -28.15 -2.35
C GLY A 238 10.61 -28.54 -2.89
N GLY A 239 11.64 -28.26 -2.10
CA GLY A 239 13.00 -28.74 -2.37
C GLY A 239 13.79 -27.95 -3.40
N HIS A 240 13.41 -26.68 -3.67
CA HIS A 240 14.18 -25.71 -4.44
C HIS A 240 14.57 -26.12 -5.88
N LYS A 241 13.70 -26.86 -6.56
CA LYS A 241 13.94 -27.27 -7.94
C LYS A 241 13.71 -26.14 -8.94
N HIS A 242 12.64 -25.36 -8.73
CA HIS A 242 12.27 -24.18 -9.50
C HIS A 242 12.10 -24.45 -11.01
N GLU A 243 11.48 -25.56 -11.36
CA GLU A 243 11.19 -25.91 -12.75
C GLU A 243 9.98 -25.13 -13.27
N LEU A 244 10.18 -24.27 -14.25
CA LEU A 244 9.14 -23.37 -14.78
C LEU A 244 7.95 -24.09 -15.42
N THR A 245 8.13 -25.33 -15.84
CA THR A 245 7.08 -26.12 -16.53
C THR A 245 6.31 -27.03 -15.60
N THR A 246 6.79 -27.21 -14.37
CA THR A 246 6.16 -28.11 -13.40
C THR A 246 5.24 -27.31 -12.48
N PRO A 247 3.91 -27.59 -12.47
CA PRO A 247 2.99 -26.96 -11.54
C PRO A 247 3.37 -27.26 -10.08
N GLY A 248 3.28 -26.23 -9.23
CA GLY A 248 3.61 -26.33 -7.81
C GLY A 248 5.11 -26.41 -7.50
N ASP A 249 5.99 -26.30 -8.51
CA ASP A 249 7.43 -26.15 -8.28
C ASP A 249 7.76 -24.66 -8.07
N PHE A 250 7.31 -24.14 -6.92
CA PHE A 250 7.42 -22.73 -6.58
C PHE A 250 8.86 -22.29 -6.37
N ALA A 251 9.09 -21.00 -6.59
CA ALA A 251 10.31 -20.31 -6.21
C ALA A 251 9.96 -19.05 -5.39
N ARG A 252 10.06 -19.19 -4.08
CA ARG A 252 9.72 -18.16 -3.09
C ARG A 252 8.28 -17.64 -3.26
N PRO A 253 7.26 -18.47 -3.05
CA PRO A 253 5.86 -18.07 -3.12
C PRO A 253 5.62 -16.91 -2.14
N ALA A 254 4.91 -15.86 -2.59
CA ALA A 254 4.78 -14.62 -1.82
C ALA A 254 3.32 -14.34 -1.44
N GLY A 255 2.59 -13.61 -2.26
CA GLY A 255 1.18 -13.29 -2.02
C GLY A 255 0.25 -14.46 -2.35
N LEU A 256 -0.80 -14.57 -1.56
CA LEU A 256 -1.87 -15.55 -1.73
C LEU A 256 -3.22 -14.85 -1.80
N ALA A 257 -4.16 -15.39 -2.56
CA ALA A 257 -5.56 -15.00 -2.55
C ALA A 257 -6.44 -16.24 -2.74
N VAL A 258 -7.70 -16.14 -2.30
CA VAL A 258 -8.72 -17.16 -2.54
C VAL A 258 -9.93 -16.46 -3.18
N ASP A 259 -10.50 -17.08 -4.22
CA ASP A 259 -11.74 -16.59 -4.84
C ASP A 259 -13.00 -17.13 -4.14
N GLN A 260 -14.16 -16.78 -4.67
CA GLN A 260 -15.45 -17.19 -4.10
C GLN A 260 -15.74 -18.70 -4.30
N GLU A 261 -15.05 -19.36 -5.23
CA GLU A 261 -15.17 -20.78 -5.48
C GLU A 261 -14.20 -21.62 -4.61
N GLY A 262 -13.34 -20.95 -3.83
CA GLY A 262 -12.31 -21.59 -2.99
C GLY A 262 -11.02 -21.93 -3.73
N ASN A 263 -10.80 -21.39 -4.95
CA ASN A 263 -9.55 -21.58 -5.66
C ASN A 263 -8.46 -20.69 -5.07
N LEU A 264 -7.28 -21.27 -4.89
CA LEU A 264 -6.09 -20.59 -4.37
C LEU A 264 -5.24 -20.04 -5.52
N TYR A 265 -4.91 -18.77 -5.43
CA TYR A 265 -3.99 -18.05 -6.31
C TYR A 265 -2.66 -17.81 -5.60
N VAL A 266 -1.56 -18.21 -6.21
CA VAL A 266 -0.21 -18.13 -5.64
C VAL A 266 0.67 -17.25 -6.52
N ALA A 267 1.20 -16.16 -5.96
CA ALA A 267 2.24 -15.37 -6.61
C ALA A 267 3.59 -16.08 -6.45
N ASP A 268 4.00 -16.81 -7.49
CA ASP A 268 5.27 -17.53 -7.57
C ASP A 268 6.38 -16.56 -8.01
N ALA A 269 6.94 -15.85 -7.01
CA ALA A 269 7.63 -14.57 -7.19
C ALA A 269 8.89 -14.66 -8.05
N LEU A 270 9.73 -15.67 -7.89
CA LEU A 270 10.97 -15.80 -8.67
C LEU A 270 10.76 -16.55 -9.98
N ASN A 271 9.67 -17.29 -10.13
CA ASN A 271 9.26 -17.88 -11.41
C ASN A 271 8.45 -16.91 -12.28
N ASN A 272 8.13 -15.72 -11.77
CA ASN A 272 7.43 -14.65 -12.49
C ASN A 272 6.07 -15.08 -13.05
N ARG A 273 5.29 -15.84 -12.27
CA ARG A 273 3.99 -16.38 -12.66
C ARG A 273 2.98 -16.34 -11.53
N ILE A 274 1.72 -16.52 -11.87
CA ILE A 274 0.64 -16.84 -10.93
C ILE A 274 0.22 -18.27 -11.22
N GLU A 275 0.12 -19.09 -10.18
CA GLU A 275 -0.43 -20.45 -10.26
C GLU A 275 -1.77 -20.52 -9.51
N ILE A 276 -2.69 -21.29 -10.05
CA ILE A 276 -4.05 -21.44 -9.55
C ILE A 276 -4.30 -22.93 -9.21
N PHE A 277 -4.80 -23.16 -8.01
CA PHE A 277 -5.13 -24.50 -7.49
C PHE A 277 -6.56 -24.52 -6.98
N ASP A 278 -7.23 -25.66 -7.04
CA ASP A 278 -8.52 -25.82 -6.37
C ASP A 278 -8.35 -25.94 -4.83
N GLY A 279 -9.48 -25.92 -4.12
CA GLY A 279 -9.49 -26.03 -2.66
C GLY A 279 -8.84 -27.30 -2.13
N ASP A 280 -8.71 -28.36 -2.92
CA ASP A 280 -8.01 -29.61 -2.56
C ASP A 280 -6.50 -29.58 -2.86
N GLY A 281 -6.02 -28.50 -3.50
CA GLY A 281 -4.62 -28.29 -3.87
C GLY A 281 -4.24 -28.93 -5.21
N LYS A 282 -5.22 -29.27 -6.04
CA LYS A 282 -4.99 -29.74 -7.40
C LYS A 282 -4.78 -28.55 -8.34
N PHE A 283 -3.75 -28.62 -9.16
CA PHE A 283 -3.44 -27.59 -10.14
C PHE A 283 -4.56 -27.38 -11.16
N ILE A 284 -4.96 -26.15 -11.38
CA ILE A 284 -5.93 -25.70 -12.37
C ILE A 284 -5.22 -25.09 -13.58
N SER A 285 -4.51 -23.98 -13.37
CA SER A 285 -3.83 -23.25 -14.44
C SER A 285 -2.70 -22.38 -13.91
N MET A 286 -1.90 -21.82 -14.81
CA MET A 286 -0.89 -20.82 -14.50
C MET A 286 -0.74 -19.84 -15.64
N PHE A 287 -0.33 -18.60 -15.34
CA PHE A 287 -0.06 -17.58 -16.32
C PHE A 287 1.05 -16.63 -15.86
N GLY A 288 1.57 -15.86 -16.81
CA GLY A 288 2.69 -14.96 -16.57
C GLY A 288 4.01 -15.57 -17.02
N LYS A 289 4.96 -14.70 -17.28
CA LYS A 289 6.35 -15.03 -17.61
C LYS A 289 7.24 -13.83 -17.36
N ALA A 290 8.53 -14.06 -17.21
CA ALA A 290 9.51 -13.00 -17.01
C ALA A 290 9.50 -11.96 -18.13
N GLY A 291 9.48 -10.69 -17.77
CA GLY A 291 9.53 -9.56 -18.68
C GLY A 291 8.88 -8.30 -18.14
N ASP A 292 8.96 -7.22 -18.90
CA ASP A 292 8.44 -5.89 -18.58
C ASP A 292 7.24 -5.47 -19.42
N GLY A 293 6.87 -6.27 -20.41
CA GLY A 293 5.72 -6.04 -21.26
C GLY A 293 4.37 -6.25 -20.57
N PRO A 294 3.26 -5.85 -21.22
CA PRO A 294 1.91 -6.11 -20.72
C PRO A 294 1.66 -7.61 -20.50
N GLY A 295 1.16 -8.00 -19.34
CA GLY A 295 0.91 -9.39 -18.98
C GLY A 295 2.16 -10.19 -18.56
N TYR A 296 3.35 -9.56 -18.56
CA TYR A 296 4.58 -10.15 -18.06
C TYR A 296 4.89 -9.62 -16.66
N PHE A 297 5.67 -10.37 -15.91
CA PHE A 297 6.07 -10.00 -14.56
C PHE A 297 7.58 -9.95 -14.41
N ALA A 298 8.07 -8.97 -13.64
CA ALA A 298 9.45 -8.93 -13.20
C ALA A 298 9.61 -9.53 -11.81
N ARG A 299 8.62 -9.35 -10.94
CA ARG A 299 8.55 -9.96 -9.61
C ARG A 299 7.15 -9.79 -9.01
N PRO A 300 6.20 -10.67 -9.32
CA PRO A 300 4.88 -10.62 -8.70
C PRO A 300 5.01 -10.89 -7.20
N LYS A 301 4.43 -10.03 -6.37
CA LYS A 301 4.54 -10.12 -4.91
C LYS A 301 3.19 -10.29 -4.23
N GLY A 302 2.17 -9.61 -4.72
CA GLY A 302 0.82 -9.68 -4.18
C GLY A 302 -0.16 -10.09 -5.25
N VAL A 303 -1.19 -10.82 -4.85
CA VAL A 303 -2.34 -11.17 -5.67
C VAL A 303 -3.60 -10.95 -4.85
N ALA A 304 -4.67 -10.48 -5.48
CA ALA A 304 -6.00 -10.34 -4.89
C ALA A 304 -7.07 -10.60 -5.96
N ILE A 305 -8.25 -11.01 -5.53
CA ILE A 305 -9.41 -11.27 -6.41
C ILE A 305 -10.51 -10.28 -6.04
N ASP A 306 -11.13 -9.65 -7.04
CA ASP A 306 -12.28 -8.76 -6.81
C ASP A 306 -13.63 -9.49 -6.94
N GLY A 307 -14.72 -8.76 -6.72
CA GLY A 307 -16.07 -9.34 -6.75
C GLY A 307 -16.57 -9.75 -8.14
N ASP A 308 -15.87 -9.39 -9.20
CA ASP A 308 -16.13 -9.80 -10.60
C ASP A 308 -15.12 -10.88 -11.07
N ASP A 309 -14.41 -11.53 -10.12
CA ASP A 309 -13.39 -12.58 -10.33
C ASP A 309 -12.18 -12.14 -11.16
N HIS A 310 -11.86 -10.83 -11.18
CA HIS A 310 -10.63 -10.36 -11.79
C HIS A 310 -9.43 -10.61 -10.89
N ILE A 311 -8.31 -10.98 -11.50
CA ILE A 311 -7.05 -11.28 -10.83
C ILE A 311 -6.18 -10.03 -10.85
N TRP A 312 -5.94 -9.46 -9.69
CA TRP A 312 -5.10 -8.29 -9.50
C TRP A 312 -3.72 -8.71 -9.02
N VAL A 313 -2.70 -8.35 -9.77
CA VAL A 313 -1.31 -8.73 -9.47
C VAL A 313 -0.45 -7.49 -9.27
N VAL A 314 0.22 -7.43 -8.14
CA VAL A 314 1.24 -6.44 -7.82
C VAL A 314 2.59 -6.92 -8.32
N ASP A 315 3.21 -6.16 -9.22
CA ASP A 315 4.59 -6.38 -9.63
C ASP A 315 5.53 -5.40 -8.90
N GLY A 316 6.25 -5.92 -7.90
CA GLY A 316 7.08 -5.10 -7.04
C GLY A 316 8.36 -4.56 -7.69
N MET A 317 8.83 -5.13 -8.80
CA MET A 317 9.98 -4.62 -9.54
C MET A 317 9.58 -3.59 -10.59
N GLN A 318 8.34 -3.63 -11.05
CA GLN A 318 7.81 -2.69 -12.05
C GLN A 318 7.00 -1.56 -11.41
N ASP A 319 6.79 -1.59 -10.09
CA ASP A 319 5.96 -0.62 -9.35
C ASP A 319 4.60 -0.39 -10.02
N ARG A 320 3.93 -1.47 -10.41
CA ARG A 320 2.62 -1.41 -11.07
C ARG A 320 1.68 -2.53 -10.65
N VAL A 321 0.41 -2.30 -10.86
CA VAL A 321 -0.66 -3.30 -10.71
C VAL A 321 -1.18 -3.67 -12.09
N GLN A 322 -1.33 -4.97 -12.34
CA GLN A 322 -1.94 -5.52 -13.54
C GLN A 322 -3.20 -6.28 -13.15
N VAL A 323 -4.29 -6.08 -13.90
CA VAL A 323 -5.60 -6.71 -13.67
C VAL A 323 -5.93 -7.59 -14.85
N PHE A 324 -6.27 -8.84 -14.59
CA PHE A 324 -6.59 -9.85 -15.58
C PHE A 324 -8.01 -10.36 -15.38
N ASN A 325 -8.65 -10.83 -16.45
CA ASN A 325 -9.88 -11.60 -16.30
C ASN A 325 -9.55 -13.05 -15.88
N HIS A 326 -10.57 -13.85 -15.62
CA HIS A 326 -10.45 -15.26 -15.25
C HIS A 326 -9.66 -16.10 -16.29
N ASP A 327 -9.70 -15.74 -17.57
CA ASP A 327 -8.95 -16.39 -18.65
C ASP A 327 -7.48 -15.91 -18.74
N ALA A 328 -7.00 -15.19 -17.72
CA ALA A 328 -5.66 -14.60 -17.67
C ALA A 328 -5.34 -13.58 -18.78
N GLN A 329 -6.36 -12.95 -19.38
CA GLN A 329 -6.18 -11.87 -20.34
C GLN A 329 -6.05 -10.55 -19.59
N LEU A 330 -5.01 -9.77 -19.92
CA LEU A 330 -4.78 -8.47 -19.32
C LEU A 330 -5.89 -7.47 -19.70
N LEU A 331 -6.59 -6.95 -18.72
CA LEU A 331 -7.65 -5.94 -18.88
C LEU A 331 -7.12 -4.52 -18.74
N ILE A 332 -6.34 -4.26 -17.69
CA ILE A 332 -5.80 -2.93 -17.39
C ILE A 332 -4.49 -3.04 -16.60
N SER A 333 -3.62 -2.07 -16.79
CA SER A 333 -2.43 -1.89 -15.98
C SER A 333 -2.36 -0.43 -15.52
N PHE A 334 -2.03 -0.20 -14.25
CA PHE A 334 -1.90 1.15 -13.70
C PHE A 334 -0.77 1.22 -12.69
N GLY A 335 -0.37 2.46 -12.34
CA GLY A 335 0.76 2.73 -11.49
C GLY A 335 1.99 3.15 -12.28
N GLY A 336 3.14 2.78 -11.80
CA GLY A 336 4.46 3.15 -12.29
C GLY A 336 5.28 3.83 -11.21
N HIS A 337 6.61 3.84 -11.38
CA HIS A 337 7.54 4.33 -10.36
C HIS A 337 7.33 5.81 -10.03
N GLY A 338 7.17 6.16 -8.75
CA GLY A 338 7.04 7.52 -8.27
C GLY A 338 6.30 7.66 -6.93
N LEU A 339 6.16 8.92 -6.48
CA LEU A 339 5.60 9.26 -5.17
C LEU A 339 4.21 9.94 -5.24
N LEU A 340 3.75 10.30 -6.43
CA LEU A 340 2.44 10.92 -6.58
C LEU A 340 1.32 9.91 -6.30
N PRO A 341 0.09 10.38 -6.03
CA PRO A 341 -1.07 9.50 -5.93
C PRO A 341 -1.23 8.62 -7.17
N GLY A 342 -1.37 7.32 -6.96
CA GLY A 342 -1.45 6.32 -8.03
C GLY A 342 -0.12 5.95 -8.68
N GLN A 343 1.00 6.51 -8.24
CA GLN A 343 2.35 5.99 -8.51
C GLN A 343 2.84 5.21 -7.30
N PHE A 344 3.80 4.32 -7.50
CA PHE A 344 4.30 3.41 -6.47
C PHE A 344 5.82 3.43 -6.36
N GLN A 345 6.32 3.13 -5.16
CA GLN A 345 7.74 2.89 -4.95
C GLN A 345 7.93 1.79 -3.90
N GLY A 346 8.47 0.65 -4.37
CA GLY A 346 8.60 -0.53 -3.52
C GLY A 346 7.24 -1.15 -3.18
N LEU A 347 6.39 -1.32 -4.18
CA LEU A 347 5.07 -1.93 -4.07
C LEU A 347 5.18 -3.40 -3.65
N VAL A 348 4.46 -3.81 -2.60
CA VAL A 348 4.60 -5.16 -2.02
C VAL A 348 3.30 -5.90 -1.80
N GLY A 349 2.23 -5.25 -1.39
CA GLY A 349 0.97 -5.90 -1.03
C GLY A 349 -0.23 -5.32 -1.75
N ILE A 350 -1.27 -6.12 -1.86
CA ILE A 350 -2.60 -5.73 -2.35
C ILE A 350 -3.67 -6.45 -1.54
N LEU A 351 -4.75 -5.75 -1.29
CA LEU A 351 -5.96 -6.28 -0.66
C LEU A 351 -7.17 -5.67 -1.35
N ILE A 352 -8.18 -6.47 -1.62
CA ILE A 352 -9.49 -6.01 -2.10
C ILE A 352 -10.54 -6.50 -1.11
N ASP A 353 -11.38 -5.60 -0.66
CA ASP A 353 -12.45 -5.93 0.26
C ASP A 353 -13.80 -6.12 -0.44
N LYS A 354 -14.79 -6.58 0.34
CA LYS A 354 -16.16 -6.84 -0.15
C LYS A 354 -16.87 -5.60 -0.71
N ALA A 355 -16.36 -4.39 -0.45
CA ALA A 355 -16.88 -3.13 -0.99
C ALA A 355 -16.11 -2.66 -2.24
N ASN A 356 -15.29 -3.51 -2.85
CA ASN A 356 -14.43 -3.21 -4.00
C ASN A 356 -13.46 -2.04 -3.73
N ARG A 357 -13.05 -1.86 -2.45
CA ARG A 357 -11.94 -0.99 -2.10
C ARG A 357 -10.65 -1.77 -2.28
N VAL A 358 -9.73 -1.20 -3.04
CA VAL A 358 -8.42 -1.78 -3.32
C VAL A 358 -7.38 -1.03 -2.51
N PHE A 359 -6.63 -1.76 -1.71
CA PHE A 359 -5.54 -1.22 -0.91
C PHE A 359 -4.21 -1.78 -1.40
N THR A 360 -3.21 -0.91 -1.54
CA THR A 360 -1.85 -1.31 -1.92
C THR A 360 -0.86 -0.80 -0.89
N SER A 361 0.09 -1.63 -0.45
CA SER A 361 1.14 -1.25 0.49
C SER A 361 2.46 -1.02 -0.22
N GLU A 362 3.17 0.05 0.20
CA GLU A 362 4.45 0.49 -0.37
C GLU A 362 5.48 0.71 0.74
N ILE A 363 6.68 0.14 0.56
CA ILE A 363 7.79 0.30 1.50
C ILE A 363 8.29 1.77 1.52
N PHE A 364 8.28 2.44 0.38
CA PHE A 364 8.67 3.85 0.26
C PHE A 364 7.49 4.67 -0.29
N PRO A 365 7.10 5.74 0.37
CA PRO A 365 7.63 6.37 1.59
C PRO A 365 7.10 5.75 2.90
N GLY A 366 6.54 4.54 2.88
CA GLY A 366 5.83 3.90 3.98
C GLY A 366 4.37 4.36 4.00
N ARG A 367 3.55 3.84 3.07
CA ARG A 367 2.13 4.20 2.96
C ARG A 367 1.30 3.04 2.41
N VAL A 368 0.01 3.14 2.62
CA VAL A 368 -1.01 2.36 1.92
C VAL A 368 -1.84 3.31 1.07
N GLN A 369 -2.01 3.03 -0.22
CA GLN A 369 -2.92 3.76 -1.07
C GLN A 369 -4.25 3.02 -1.20
N GLN A 370 -5.34 3.78 -1.25
CA GLN A 370 -6.69 3.26 -1.44
C GLN A 370 -7.24 3.70 -2.77
N PHE A 371 -7.79 2.72 -3.50
CA PHE A 371 -8.51 2.90 -4.76
C PHE A 371 -9.90 2.29 -4.63
N ARG A 372 -10.79 2.67 -5.54
CA ARG A 372 -12.07 1.99 -5.74
C ARG A 372 -12.10 1.35 -7.12
N TYR A 373 -12.43 0.09 -7.13
CA TYR A 373 -12.76 -0.60 -8.38
C TYR A 373 -14.23 -0.32 -8.74
N VAL A 374 -14.48 -0.01 -10.00
CA VAL A 374 -15.81 0.16 -10.58
C VAL A 374 -16.18 -1.14 -11.27
N THR A 375 -17.16 -1.85 -10.74
CA THR A 375 -17.59 -3.17 -11.23
C THR A 375 -18.06 -3.13 -12.68
N ASP A 376 -18.15 -4.28 -13.32
CA ASP A 376 -18.64 -4.39 -14.69
C ASP A 376 -20.07 -3.86 -14.82
N ALA A 377 -20.94 -4.20 -13.87
CA ALA A 377 -22.31 -3.70 -13.82
C ALA A 377 -22.38 -2.17 -13.67
N GLU A 378 -21.58 -1.58 -12.79
CA GLU A 378 -21.49 -0.12 -12.62
C GLU A 378 -20.96 0.56 -13.89
N ALA A 379 -19.94 -0.02 -14.53
CA ALA A 379 -19.35 0.51 -15.76
C ALA A 379 -20.36 0.49 -16.92
N ASP A 380 -21.15 -0.55 -17.05
CA ASP A 380 -22.19 -0.66 -18.07
C ASP A 380 -23.32 0.36 -17.85
N GLN A 381 -23.68 0.60 -16.60
CA GLN A 381 -24.63 1.67 -16.26
C GLN A 381 -24.08 3.05 -16.68
N LEU A 382 -22.84 3.35 -16.34
CA LEU A 382 -22.17 4.60 -16.72
C LEU A 382 -22.08 4.78 -18.24
N ARG A 383 -21.89 3.68 -19.01
CA ARG A 383 -21.92 3.71 -20.48
C ARG A 383 -23.30 4.13 -20.98
N LYS A 384 -24.35 3.48 -20.51
CA LYS A 384 -25.74 3.79 -20.90
C LYS A 384 -26.11 5.25 -20.59
N GLU A 385 -25.72 5.77 -19.43
CA GLU A 385 -25.94 7.17 -19.05
C GLU A 385 -25.20 8.15 -19.96
N LYS A 386 -23.93 7.82 -20.30
CA LYS A 386 -23.12 8.64 -21.22
C LYS A 386 -23.70 8.68 -22.61
N ASP A 387 -24.11 7.54 -23.15
CA ASP A 387 -24.69 7.43 -24.48
C ASP A 387 -26.02 8.18 -24.58
N SER A 388 -26.91 8.00 -23.58
CA SER A 388 -28.17 8.75 -23.51
C SER A 388 -27.96 10.27 -23.42
N SER A 389 -26.95 10.70 -22.68
CA SER A 389 -26.58 12.13 -22.57
C SER A 389 -26.01 12.68 -23.90
N ARG A 390 -25.31 11.86 -24.66
CA ARG A 390 -24.78 12.20 -25.98
C ARG A 390 -25.90 12.33 -27.00
N GLU A 391 -26.84 11.39 -27.02
CA GLU A 391 -28.03 11.44 -27.88
C GLU A 391 -28.87 12.69 -27.62
N LYS A 392 -29.13 13.03 -26.36
CA LYS A 392 -29.85 14.26 -25.99
C LYS A 392 -29.14 15.53 -26.47
N LYS A 393 -27.79 15.58 -26.40
CA LYS A 393 -27.02 16.72 -26.92
C LYS A 393 -27.04 16.80 -28.43
N VAL A 394 -26.98 15.68 -29.15
CA VAL A 394 -27.06 15.64 -30.61
C VAL A 394 -28.46 16.00 -31.09
N GLY A 395 -29.52 15.51 -30.43
CA GLY A 395 -30.92 15.86 -30.75
C GLY A 395 -31.28 17.32 -30.43
N ALA A 396 -30.50 18.00 -29.56
CA ALA A 396 -30.71 19.42 -29.24
C ALA A 396 -29.96 20.40 -30.19
N LEU A 397 -29.13 19.90 -31.10
CA LEU A 397 -28.55 20.69 -32.17
C LEU A 397 -29.59 20.82 -33.28
N GLU A 398 -30.29 21.99 -33.35
CA GLU A 398 -31.19 22.30 -34.45
C GLU A 398 -30.44 22.18 -35.81
N PRO A 399 -31.09 21.64 -36.87
CA PRO A 399 -30.48 21.61 -38.16
C PRO A 399 -30.22 23.04 -38.62
N VAL A 400 -28.97 23.36 -38.90
CA VAL A 400 -28.54 24.63 -39.51
C VAL A 400 -29.34 24.80 -40.79
N PRO A 401 -30.18 25.85 -40.96
CA PRO A 401 -30.93 26.05 -42.18
C PRO A 401 -29.95 26.23 -43.34
N ALA A 402 -30.10 25.41 -44.38
CA ALA A 402 -29.32 25.48 -45.61
C ALA A 402 -29.66 26.78 -46.36
N SER A 403 -29.01 27.87 -46.01
CA SER A 403 -29.02 29.09 -46.82
C SER A 403 -27.95 28.98 -47.90
N ALA A 404 -28.37 28.48 -49.08
CA ALA A 404 -27.56 28.59 -50.28
C ALA A 404 -27.64 30.04 -50.81
N PRO A 405 -26.57 30.78 -51.00
CA PRO A 405 -26.58 31.99 -51.80
C PRO A 405 -26.57 31.60 -53.29
N THR A 406 -27.67 31.86 -53.96
CA THR A 406 -27.75 31.80 -55.43
C THR A 406 -26.86 32.94 -55.98
N VAL A 407 -25.68 32.62 -56.46
CA VAL A 407 -24.86 33.59 -57.25
C VAL A 407 -25.41 33.60 -58.65
N GLN A 408 -26.21 34.64 -58.97
CA GLN A 408 -26.53 34.97 -60.37
C GLN A 408 -25.30 35.54 -61.07
N ALA A 409 -24.77 34.79 -62.03
CA ALA A 409 -23.76 35.28 -62.95
C ALA A 409 -24.41 36.30 -63.90
N LYS A 410 -24.07 37.59 -63.78
CA LYS A 410 -24.33 38.59 -64.77
C LYS A 410 -23.38 38.39 -65.96
N ALA A 411 -23.87 37.98 -67.08
CA ALA A 411 -23.18 38.09 -68.37
C ALA A 411 -23.13 39.58 -68.74
N SER A 412 -21.93 40.11 -68.98
CA SER A 412 -21.73 41.38 -69.65
C SER A 412 -21.25 41.15 -71.13
N LYS A 413 -21.91 41.82 -71.99
CA LYS A 413 -21.54 41.91 -73.42
C LYS A 413 -20.21 42.66 -73.60
#